data_7c744affa367d5490492bc581b1d0234
#
_entry.id   7c744affa367d5490492bc581b1d0234
#
_cell.length_a   1.000
_cell.length_b   1.000
_cell.length_c   1.000
_cell.angle_alpha   90.00
_cell.angle_beta   90.00
_cell.angle_gamma   90.00
#
_symmetry.space_group_name_H-M   'P 1'
#
loop_
_entity.id
_entity.type
_entity.pdbx_description
1 polymer ?
#
loop_
_entity_poly.entity_id
_entity_poly.type
_entity_poly.pdbx_seq_one_letter_code
_entity_poly.pdbx_strand_id
1 'polypeptide(L)'
;MAFENNIPKIKNNFGVDGMRDISARRAATISNMIEEAAKQGIDDSFARTAIGRYGADNAKAMREGMKNPDDFAEFANEFGTDHNREIYEMEVVEKTEDRLSIDFHYCPYVTEWVKQGHTPEEIAHLCDLTMEGDREFAKQF
;
A
#
# COMPACT_ATOMS: atom_id res chain seq x y z
N MET A 1 -12.02 -19.72 2.97
CA MET A 1 -11.63 -18.75 4.03
C MET A 1 -11.39 -17.38 3.41
N ALA A 2 -11.52 -16.35 4.18
CA ALA A 2 -11.15 -15.01 3.71
C ALA A 2 -9.66 -15.00 3.29
N PHE A 3 -9.35 -14.28 2.22
CA PHE A 3 -8.00 -14.12 1.67
C PHE A 3 -7.37 -15.36 1.01
N GLU A 4 -8.15 -16.37 0.66
CA GLU A 4 -7.67 -17.55 -0.08
C GLU A 4 -6.98 -17.19 -1.40
N ASN A 5 -7.37 -16.08 -2.00
CA ASN A 5 -6.81 -15.60 -3.26
C ASN A 5 -5.54 -14.73 -3.09
N ASN A 6 -5.14 -14.41 -1.85
CA ASN A 6 -3.91 -13.68 -1.59
C ASN A 6 -2.68 -14.60 -1.67
N ILE A 7 -2.52 -15.25 -2.80
CA ILE A 7 -1.45 -16.22 -3.07
C ILE A 7 -0.52 -15.63 -4.13
N PRO A 8 0.79 -15.45 -3.84
CA PRO A 8 1.71 -14.87 -4.79
C PRO A 8 1.97 -15.83 -5.96
N LYS A 9 1.97 -15.31 -7.17
CA LYS A 9 2.41 -16.00 -8.39
C LYS A 9 3.93 -15.92 -8.54
N ILE A 10 4.52 -14.75 -8.27
CA ILE A 10 5.97 -14.56 -8.27
C ILE A 10 6.54 -15.17 -6.98
N LYS A 11 7.39 -16.17 -7.13
CA LYS A 11 8.01 -16.92 -6.03
C LYS A 11 9.50 -17.12 -6.31
N ASN A 12 10.28 -17.31 -5.25
CA ASN A 12 11.72 -17.57 -5.35
C ASN A 12 12.49 -16.50 -6.11
N ASN A 13 12.06 -15.24 -5.99
CA ASN A 13 12.77 -14.07 -6.52
C ASN A 13 13.35 -13.29 -5.34
N PHE A 14 14.67 -13.26 -5.23
CA PHE A 14 15.39 -12.69 -4.09
C PHE A 14 14.99 -11.22 -3.82
N GLY A 15 14.92 -10.40 -4.87
CA GLY A 15 14.56 -8.99 -4.73
C GLY A 15 13.11 -8.78 -4.30
N VAL A 16 12.17 -9.48 -4.93
CA VAL A 16 10.74 -9.41 -4.60
C VAL A 16 10.48 -9.96 -3.21
N ASP A 17 11.08 -11.10 -2.86
CA ASP A 17 10.91 -11.73 -1.55
C ASP A 17 11.47 -10.81 -0.43
N GLY A 18 12.61 -10.18 -0.66
CA GLY A 18 13.19 -9.22 0.29
C GLY A 18 12.31 -8.00 0.52
N MET A 19 11.74 -7.42 -0.54
CA MET A 19 10.82 -6.29 -0.44
C MET A 19 9.50 -6.67 0.22
N ARG A 20 8.98 -7.87 -0.04
CA ARG A 20 7.80 -8.40 0.65
C ARG A 20 8.06 -8.61 2.14
N ASP A 21 9.24 -9.09 2.51
CA ASP A 21 9.63 -9.24 3.93
C ASP A 21 9.66 -7.88 4.64
N ILE A 22 10.25 -6.86 4.04
CA ILE A 22 10.25 -5.50 4.58
C ILE A 22 8.81 -4.96 4.72
N SER A 23 7.98 -5.17 3.72
CA SER A 23 6.56 -4.76 3.74
C SER A 23 5.79 -5.48 4.84
N ALA A 24 6.02 -6.77 5.03
CA ALA A 24 5.41 -7.56 6.10
C ALA A 24 5.82 -7.04 7.50
N ARG A 25 7.10 -6.73 7.69
CA ARG A 25 7.58 -6.12 8.95
C ARG A 25 6.95 -4.76 9.22
N ARG A 26 6.76 -3.94 8.20
CA ARG A 26 6.02 -2.68 8.30
C ARG A 26 4.57 -2.92 8.71
N ALA A 27 3.90 -3.87 8.08
CA ALA A 27 2.52 -4.23 8.40
C ALA A 27 2.38 -4.69 9.87
N ALA A 28 3.26 -5.58 10.33
CA ALA A 28 3.30 -6.07 11.71
C ALA A 28 3.52 -4.92 12.70
N THR A 29 4.44 -4.02 12.41
CA THR A 29 4.74 -2.87 13.27
C THR A 29 3.53 -1.94 13.39
N ILE A 30 2.85 -1.67 12.28
CA ILE A 30 1.65 -0.81 12.27
C ILE A 30 0.55 -1.41 13.14
N SER A 31 0.20 -2.69 12.94
CA SER A 31 -0.85 -3.33 13.74
C SER A 31 -0.50 -3.41 15.22
N ASN A 32 0.74 -3.77 15.56
CA ASN A 32 1.20 -3.83 16.94
C ASN A 32 1.13 -2.45 17.62
N MET A 33 1.54 -1.37 16.95
CA MET A 33 1.44 -0.01 17.48
C MET A 33 0.00 0.42 17.73
N ILE A 34 -0.91 0.08 16.81
CA ILE A 34 -2.35 0.36 16.96
C ILE A 34 -2.92 -0.41 18.15
N GLU A 35 -2.58 -1.68 18.30
CA GLU A 35 -3.04 -2.50 19.43
C GLU A 35 -2.55 -1.95 20.79
N GLU A 36 -1.28 -1.57 20.87
CA GLU A 36 -0.74 -0.99 22.10
C GLU A 36 -1.37 0.38 22.42
N ALA A 37 -1.64 1.20 21.41
CA ALA A 37 -2.35 2.46 21.56
C ALA A 37 -3.79 2.24 22.08
N ALA A 38 -4.49 1.24 21.54
CA ALA A 38 -5.84 0.89 21.97
C ALA A 38 -5.89 0.49 23.45
N LYS A 39 -4.89 -0.24 23.95
CA LYS A 39 -4.75 -0.57 25.38
C LYS A 39 -4.60 0.66 26.28
N GLN A 40 -4.16 1.77 25.73
CA GLN A 40 -4.02 3.05 26.41
C GLN A 40 -5.24 3.97 26.16
N GLY A 41 -6.30 3.49 25.52
CA GLY A 41 -7.49 4.25 25.20
C GLY A 41 -7.32 5.23 24.04
N ILE A 42 -6.31 5.03 23.21
CA ILE A 42 -6.01 5.85 22.02
C ILE A 42 -6.54 5.13 20.78
N ASP A 43 -7.39 5.80 20.00
CA ASP A 43 -7.85 5.27 18.72
C ASP A 43 -6.76 5.33 17.63
N ASP A 44 -7.02 4.72 16.47
CA ASP A 44 -6.05 4.60 15.39
C ASP A 44 -5.96 5.79 14.44
N SER A 45 -6.62 6.90 14.73
CA SER A 45 -6.59 8.11 13.90
C SER A 45 -5.16 8.66 13.72
N PHE A 46 -4.31 8.52 14.74
CA PHE A 46 -2.89 8.90 14.64
C PHE A 46 -2.16 8.12 13.55
N ALA A 47 -2.43 6.83 13.42
CA ALA A 47 -1.80 5.98 12.43
C ALA A 47 -2.28 6.34 11.02
N ARG A 48 -3.57 6.55 10.83
CA ARG A 48 -4.15 7.03 9.56
C ARG A 48 -3.52 8.35 9.12
N THR A 49 -3.44 9.32 10.03
CA THR A 49 -2.82 10.62 9.74
C THR A 49 -1.34 10.50 9.38
N ALA A 50 -0.59 9.68 10.12
CA ALA A 50 0.83 9.49 9.86
C ALA A 50 1.11 8.79 8.52
N ILE A 51 0.31 7.78 8.19
CA ILE A 51 0.41 7.07 6.90
C ILE A 51 0.03 8.00 5.75
N GLY A 52 -1.01 8.80 5.90
CA GLY A 52 -1.40 9.80 4.90
C GLY A 52 -0.30 10.82 4.65
N ARG A 53 0.34 11.33 5.70
CA ARG A 53 1.48 12.24 5.58
C ARG A 53 2.64 11.60 4.81
N TYR A 54 2.98 10.35 5.10
CA TYR A 54 4.00 9.63 4.34
C TYR A 54 3.63 9.49 2.85
N GLY A 55 2.37 9.23 2.52
CA GLY A 55 1.88 9.20 1.14
C GLY A 55 2.05 10.55 0.44
N ALA A 56 1.67 11.64 1.09
CA ALA A 56 1.83 13.00 0.56
C ALA A 56 3.31 13.36 0.35
N ASP A 57 4.20 13.00 1.28
CA ASP A 57 5.64 13.23 1.15
C ASP A 57 6.24 12.46 -0.04
N ASN A 58 5.82 11.22 -0.26
CA ASN A 58 6.24 10.42 -1.41
C ASN A 58 5.75 11.02 -2.73
N ALA A 59 4.52 11.47 -2.78
CA ALA A 59 3.97 12.15 -3.96
C ALA A 59 4.75 13.43 -4.29
N LYS A 60 5.10 14.21 -3.28
CA LYS A 60 5.92 15.40 -3.45
C LYS A 60 7.29 15.05 -4.05
N ALA A 61 7.95 14.04 -3.52
CA ALA A 61 9.24 13.58 -4.05
C ALA A 61 9.11 13.10 -5.50
N MET A 62 8.03 12.39 -5.84
CA MET A 62 7.75 11.98 -7.22
C MET A 62 7.54 13.18 -8.14
N ARG A 63 6.73 14.16 -7.73
CA ARG A 63 6.47 15.39 -8.51
C ARG A 63 7.76 16.17 -8.80
N GLU A 64 8.70 16.23 -7.86
CA GLU A 64 9.99 16.90 -8.04
C GLU A 64 10.84 16.25 -9.14
N GLY A 65 10.65 14.96 -9.40
CA GLY A 65 11.33 14.21 -10.47
C GLY A 65 10.62 14.26 -11.84
N MET A 66 9.37 14.70 -11.89
CA MET A 66 8.57 14.74 -13.12
C MET A 66 8.87 16.00 -13.95
N LYS A 67 8.80 15.87 -15.27
CA LYS A 67 8.94 17.00 -16.20
C LYS A 67 7.70 17.89 -16.19
N ASN A 68 6.53 17.27 -16.17
CA ASN A 68 5.22 17.93 -16.15
C ASN A 68 4.38 17.37 -15.01
N PRO A 69 4.60 17.81 -13.76
CA PRO A 69 3.93 17.22 -12.59
C PRO A 69 2.41 17.42 -12.56
N ASP A 70 1.86 18.28 -13.41
CA ASP A 70 0.42 18.48 -13.57
C ASP A 70 -0.16 17.69 -14.75
N ASP A 71 0.65 16.89 -15.43
CA ASP A 71 0.21 16.00 -16.51
C ASP A 71 -0.14 14.62 -15.93
N PHE A 72 -1.43 14.31 -15.90
CA PHE A 72 -1.92 13.02 -15.42
C PHE A 72 -1.35 11.83 -16.22
N ALA A 73 -1.11 11.99 -17.52
CA ALA A 73 -0.53 10.92 -18.34
C ALA A 73 0.91 10.60 -17.91
N GLU A 74 1.71 11.62 -17.56
CA GLU A 74 3.06 11.41 -17.01
C GLU A 74 2.98 10.71 -15.65
N PHE A 75 2.11 11.18 -14.75
CA PHE A 75 1.85 10.50 -13.48
C PHE A 75 1.49 9.03 -13.66
N ALA A 76 0.52 8.73 -14.53
CA ALA A 76 0.05 7.37 -14.79
C ALA A 76 1.16 6.47 -15.38
N ASN A 77 2.09 7.03 -16.15
CA ASN A 77 3.26 6.31 -16.64
C ASN A 77 4.24 6.00 -15.51
N GLU A 78 4.62 6.98 -14.72
CA GLU A 78 5.57 6.82 -13.61
C GLU A 78 5.03 5.84 -12.55
N PHE A 79 3.79 6.01 -12.13
CA PHE A 79 3.16 5.14 -11.15
C PHE A 79 2.97 3.71 -11.64
N GLY A 80 2.64 3.53 -12.92
CA GLY A 80 2.41 2.22 -13.54
C GLY A 80 3.67 1.42 -13.82
N THR A 81 4.86 2.05 -13.77
CA THR A 81 6.16 1.39 -14.02
C THR A 81 6.96 1.12 -12.76
N ASP A 82 6.46 1.53 -11.60
CA ASP A 82 7.15 1.35 -10.33
C ASP A 82 7.53 -0.12 -10.09
N HIS A 83 8.73 -0.33 -9.53
CA HIS A 83 9.22 -1.65 -9.10
C HIS A 83 8.31 -2.33 -8.04
N ASN A 84 7.48 -1.59 -7.34
CA ASN A 84 6.42 -2.14 -6.47
C ASN A 84 5.43 -3.04 -7.21
N ARG A 85 5.34 -2.92 -8.53
CA ARG A 85 4.46 -3.71 -9.37
C ARG A 85 4.61 -5.21 -9.15
N GLU A 86 5.85 -5.71 -9.06
CA GLU A 86 6.11 -7.13 -8.82
C GLU A 86 5.81 -7.55 -7.37
N ILE A 87 6.03 -6.66 -6.40
CA ILE A 87 5.81 -6.93 -4.97
C ILE A 87 4.35 -7.23 -4.69
N TYR A 88 3.45 -6.40 -5.23
CA TYR A 88 1.99 -6.51 -5.07
C TYR A 88 1.29 -7.22 -6.22
N GLU A 89 2.05 -7.69 -7.23
CA GLU A 89 1.50 -8.25 -8.46
C GLU A 89 0.43 -7.36 -9.07
N MET A 90 0.78 -6.09 -9.25
CA MET A 90 -0.11 -5.06 -9.79
C MET A 90 -0.39 -5.28 -11.27
N GLU A 91 -1.64 -5.13 -11.66
CA GLU A 91 -2.10 -5.10 -13.04
C GLU A 91 -2.78 -3.77 -13.34
N VAL A 92 -2.31 -3.06 -14.37
CA VAL A 92 -2.99 -1.86 -14.85
C VAL A 92 -4.17 -2.32 -15.71
N VAL A 93 -5.39 -2.19 -15.19
CA VAL A 93 -6.62 -2.64 -15.85
C VAL A 93 -7.26 -1.55 -16.71
N GLU A 94 -6.99 -0.28 -16.39
CA GLU A 94 -7.45 0.86 -17.16
C GLU A 94 -6.44 2.01 -17.07
N LYS A 95 -6.14 2.62 -18.21
CA LYS A 95 -5.30 3.79 -18.31
C LYS A 95 -5.81 4.68 -19.42
N THR A 96 -6.34 5.84 -19.06
CA THR A 96 -6.85 6.86 -19.95
C THR A 96 -6.17 8.20 -19.66
N GLU A 97 -6.58 9.27 -20.32
CA GLU A 97 -6.05 10.61 -20.07
C GLU A 97 -6.36 11.16 -18.67
N ASP A 98 -7.40 10.62 -18.03
CA ASP A 98 -7.92 11.10 -16.75
C ASP A 98 -8.15 9.99 -15.71
N ARG A 99 -7.82 8.73 -16.05
CA ARG A 99 -8.06 7.59 -15.18
C ARG A 99 -6.95 6.55 -15.23
N LEU A 100 -6.54 6.12 -14.04
CA LEU A 100 -5.66 4.99 -13.82
C LEU A 100 -6.31 4.03 -12.82
N SER A 101 -6.57 2.79 -13.25
CA SER A 101 -7.08 1.73 -12.38
C SER A 101 -6.09 0.58 -12.33
N ILE A 102 -5.76 0.15 -11.12
CA ILE A 102 -4.77 -0.90 -10.88
C ILE A 102 -5.38 -1.94 -9.94
N ASP A 103 -5.31 -3.20 -10.32
CA ASP A 103 -5.63 -4.32 -9.46
C ASP A 103 -4.36 -4.84 -8.77
N PHE A 104 -4.47 -5.12 -7.48
CA PHE A 104 -3.43 -5.77 -6.68
C PHE A 104 -3.82 -7.23 -6.50
N HIS A 105 -3.04 -8.15 -7.09
CA HIS A 105 -3.31 -9.58 -7.00
C HIS A 105 -2.65 -10.26 -5.79
N TYR A 106 -1.74 -9.57 -5.14
CA TYR A 106 -1.10 -10.01 -3.91
C TYR A 106 -0.79 -8.84 -2.99
N CYS A 107 -0.93 -9.04 -1.69
CA CYS A 107 -0.56 -8.04 -0.70
C CYS A 107 0.22 -8.69 0.46
N PRO A 108 1.50 -8.35 0.65
CA PRO A 108 2.30 -8.88 1.75
C PRO A 108 1.80 -8.43 3.12
N TYR A 109 1.12 -7.28 3.23
CA TYR A 109 0.49 -6.80 4.45
C TYR A 109 -0.61 -7.75 4.91
N VAL A 110 -1.50 -8.12 4.01
CA VAL A 110 -2.60 -9.07 4.29
C VAL A 110 -2.04 -10.40 4.76
N THR A 111 -1.01 -10.93 4.08
CA THR A 111 -0.34 -12.17 4.49
C THR A 111 0.18 -12.09 5.92
N GLU A 112 0.82 -10.99 6.30
CA GLU A 112 1.36 -10.82 7.65
C GLU A 112 0.25 -10.69 8.70
N TRP A 113 -0.80 -9.92 8.43
CA TRP A 113 -1.92 -9.78 9.37
C TRP A 113 -2.70 -11.08 9.56
N VAL A 114 -2.85 -11.90 8.52
CA VAL A 114 -3.38 -13.27 8.64
C VAL A 114 -2.50 -14.11 9.55
N LYS A 115 -1.19 -14.05 9.36
CA LYS A 115 -0.19 -14.77 10.19
C LYS A 115 -0.22 -14.31 11.66
N GLN A 116 -0.45 -13.03 11.90
CA GLN A 116 -0.61 -12.47 13.25
C GLN A 116 -1.93 -12.89 13.92
N GLY A 117 -2.87 -13.48 13.19
CA GLY A 117 -4.15 -13.97 13.70
C GLY A 117 -5.27 -12.95 13.73
N HIS A 118 -5.14 -11.85 12.98
CA HIS A 118 -6.23 -10.87 12.84
C HIS A 118 -7.44 -11.46 12.13
N THR A 119 -8.62 -11.05 12.55
CA THR A 119 -9.88 -11.41 11.88
C THR A 119 -9.99 -10.75 10.50
N PRO A 120 -10.85 -11.26 9.60
CA PRO A 120 -11.10 -10.62 8.32
C PRO A 120 -11.56 -9.16 8.44
N GLU A 121 -12.37 -8.84 9.45
CA GLU A 121 -12.86 -7.50 9.73
C GLU A 121 -11.74 -6.56 10.17
N GLU A 122 -10.85 -7.04 11.04
CA GLU A 122 -9.66 -6.28 11.45
C GLU A 122 -8.72 -6.03 10.29
N ILE A 123 -8.50 -7.03 9.44
CA ILE A 123 -7.66 -6.88 8.24
C ILE A 123 -8.28 -5.88 7.25
N ALA A 124 -9.59 -5.93 7.02
CA ALA A 124 -10.27 -4.97 6.17
C ALA A 124 -10.11 -3.53 6.70
N HIS A 125 -10.21 -3.34 8.01
CA HIS A 125 -9.97 -2.05 8.65
C HIS A 125 -8.51 -1.59 8.51
N LEU A 126 -7.54 -2.48 8.73
CA LEU A 126 -6.12 -2.19 8.55
C LEU A 126 -5.77 -1.86 7.10
N CYS A 127 -6.38 -2.55 6.13
CA CYS A 127 -6.25 -2.23 4.71
C CYS A 127 -6.77 -0.83 4.42
N ASP A 128 -7.98 -0.49 4.88
CA ASP A 128 -8.55 0.84 4.68
C ASP A 128 -7.69 1.94 5.32
N LEU A 129 -7.17 1.69 6.51
CA LEU A 129 -6.29 2.62 7.21
C LEU A 129 -4.98 2.84 6.44
N THR A 130 -4.34 1.78 5.95
CA THR A 130 -3.07 1.89 5.20
C THR A 130 -3.25 2.47 3.81
N MET A 131 -4.43 2.31 3.19
CA MET A 131 -4.78 2.98 1.93
C MET A 131 -4.83 4.50 2.03
N GLU A 132 -4.82 5.07 3.24
CA GLU A 132 -4.72 6.51 3.39
C GLU A 132 -3.45 7.09 2.78
N GLY A 133 -2.36 6.33 2.79
CA GLY A 133 -1.13 6.70 2.09
C GLY A 133 -1.36 6.92 0.59
N ASP A 134 -2.04 5.98 -0.06
CA ASP A 134 -2.35 6.07 -1.48
C ASP A 134 -3.35 7.18 -1.79
N ARG A 135 -4.34 7.39 -0.93
CA ARG A 135 -5.32 8.48 -1.08
C ARG A 135 -4.64 9.85 -1.00
N GLU A 136 -3.80 10.07 0.00
CA GLU A 136 -3.08 11.34 0.15
C GLU A 136 -2.00 11.51 -0.92
N PHE A 137 -1.40 10.42 -1.39
CA PHE A 137 -0.53 10.42 -2.56
C PHE A 137 -1.29 10.92 -3.80
N ALA A 138 -2.43 10.29 -4.12
CA ALA A 138 -3.22 10.61 -5.31
C ALA A 138 -3.75 12.07 -5.30
N LYS A 139 -4.04 12.62 -4.12
CA LYS A 139 -4.48 14.04 -3.99
C LYS A 139 -3.46 15.06 -4.46
N GLN A 140 -2.20 14.68 -4.62
CA GLN A 140 -1.15 15.57 -5.07
C GLN A 140 -1.10 15.70 -6.60
N PHE A 141 -1.85 14.90 -7.31
CA PHE A 141 -1.99 14.85 -8.75
C PHE A 141 -3.42 15.11 -9.20
#